data_da4a8bc159a0ed5d6843766c05305498
#
_entry.id   da4a8bc159a0ed5d6843766c05305498
#
_cell.length_a   1.000
_cell.length_b   1.000
_cell.length_c   1.000
_cell.angle_alpha   90.00
_cell.angle_beta   90.00
_cell.angle_gamma   90.00
#
_symmetry.space_group_name_H-M   'P 1'
#
loop_
_entity.id
_entity.type
_entity.pdbx_description
1 polymer ?
#
loop_
_entity_poly.entity_id
_entity_poly.type
_entity_poly.pdbx_seq_one_letter_code
_entity_poly.pdbx_strand_id
1 'polypeptide(L)'
;MKHAIIENYIKKQSIMKIENKKFVEVSYQLHVDGETVDQATTENPLGFVFGEGFLIPGFEKNIEGKKKGDKFDFTIDPADGYGESHDDMIVDVPKSAFEINGQVEEGLLELGNEIPMQTAEGMRLLGRVVNNEGDKVKMDFNHPLAGKTLHFTGEVVGVREATEADYPQQGGGCGCGCGDEGCEDCDSDCGGEC
;
A
#
# COMPACT_ATOMS: atom_id res chain seq x y z
N MET A 1 15.21 41.18 9.76
CA MET A 1 15.97 40.10 9.06
C MET A 1 15.32 38.71 9.15
N LYS A 2 14.68 38.30 10.27
CA LYS A 2 14.06 36.99 10.42
C LYS A 2 12.78 36.77 9.53
N HIS A 3 11.98 37.82 9.29
CA HIS A 3 10.75 37.73 8.46
C HIS A 3 11.05 37.42 6.98
N ALA A 4 12.08 37.99 6.40
CA ALA A 4 12.44 37.77 5.00
C ALA A 4 12.96 36.35 4.72
N ILE A 5 13.54 35.70 5.73
CA ILE A 5 14.03 34.31 5.60
C ILE A 5 12.86 33.34 5.59
N ILE A 6 11.85 33.58 6.44
CA ILE A 6 10.65 32.76 6.52
C ILE A 6 9.80 32.89 5.24
N GLU A 7 9.64 34.12 4.72
CA GLU A 7 8.92 34.33 3.46
C GLU A 7 9.63 33.69 2.26
N ASN A 8 10.96 33.72 2.21
CA ASN A 8 11.73 33.02 1.17
C ASN A 8 11.63 31.49 1.29
N TYR A 9 11.57 30.95 2.52
CA TYR A 9 11.41 29.52 2.75
C TYR A 9 10.02 29.03 2.32
N ILE A 10 8.97 29.76 2.67
CA ILE A 10 7.59 29.48 2.27
C ILE A 10 7.42 29.60 0.74
N LYS A 11 8.03 30.61 0.13
CA LYS A 11 7.99 30.81 -1.32
C LYS A 11 8.76 29.75 -2.10
N LYS A 12 9.84 29.20 -1.53
CA LYS A 12 10.62 28.12 -2.12
C LYS A 12 9.86 26.78 -2.11
N GLN A 13 9.06 26.52 -1.08
CA GLN A 13 8.20 25.33 -1.02
C GLN A 13 7.02 25.38 -2.00
N SER A 14 6.50 26.58 -2.28
CA SER A 14 5.39 26.77 -3.25
C SER A 14 5.80 26.59 -4.72
N ILE A 15 7.08 26.48 -5.01
CA ILE A 15 7.62 26.38 -6.39
C ILE A 15 8.14 24.96 -6.69
N MET A 16 8.29 24.11 -5.65
CA MET A 16 8.77 22.75 -5.85
C MET A 16 7.74 21.95 -6.63
N LYS A 17 8.20 21.33 -7.72
CA LYS A 17 7.45 20.39 -8.53
C LYS A 17 7.67 18.98 -8.00
N ILE A 18 6.72 18.12 -8.24
CA ILE A 18 6.86 16.68 -8.04
C ILE A 18 7.86 16.14 -9.04
N GLU A 19 8.99 15.67 -8.56
CA GLU A 19 10.10 15.08 -9.32
C GLU A 19 10.64 13.88 -8.53
N ASN A 20 11.44 13.05 -9.17
CA ASN A 20 12.07 11.88 -8.53
C ASN A 20 12.80 12.27 -7.23
N LYS A 21 12.68 11.42 -6.21
CA LYS A 21 13.26 11.60 -4.89
C LYS A 21 12.73 12.81 -4.11
N LYS A 22 11.53 13.26 -4.42
CA LYS A 22 10.81 14.22 -3.60
C LYS A 22 9.78 13.51 -2.74
N PHE A 23 9.66 13.96 -1.50
CA PHE A 23 8.56 13.54 -0.64
C PHE A 23 7.33 14.36 -0.98
N VAL A 24 6.26 13.67 -1.28
CA VAL A 24 4.99 14.25 -1.73
C VAL A 24 3.90 13.89 -0.73
N GLU A 25 3.09 14.86 -0.37
CA GLU A 25 1.89 14.68 0.43
C GLU A 25 0.68 15.02 -0.41
N VAL A 26 -0.25 14.10 -0.52
CA VAL A 26 -1.49 14.28 -1.28
C VAL A 26 -2.70 13.96 -0.42
N SER A 27 -3.76 14.75 -0.60
CA SER A 27 -5.10 14.34 -0.20
C SER A 27 -5.79 13.78 -1.44
N TYR A 28 -6.52 12.67 -1.29
CA TYR A 28 -7.21 12.06 -2.41
C TYR A 28 -8.49 11.34 -1.98
N GLN A 29 -9.33 11.09 -2.94
CA GLN A 29 -10.45 10.15 -2.87
C GLN A 29 -10.34 9.21 -4.05
N LEU A 30 -10.39 7.91 -3.79
CA LEU A 30 -10.44 6.87 -4.78
C LEU A 30 -11.88 6.38 -4.93
N HIS A 31 -12.41 6.55 -6.11
CA HIS A 31 -13.72 6.03 -6.49
C HIS A 31 -13.56 4.85 -7.44
N VAL A 32 -14.29 3.78 -7.16
CA VAL A 32 -14.40 2.60 -8.00
C VAL A 32 -15.87 2.26 -8.16
N ASP A 33 -16.35 2.10 -9.38
CA ASP A 33 -17.74 1.82 -9.70
C ASP A 33 -18.75 2.84 -9.10
N GLY A 34 -18.27 4.08 -8.81
CA GLY A 34 -19.07 5.15 -8.21
C GLY A 34 -19.08 5.16 -6.67
N GLU A 35 -18.40 4.23 -6.03
CA GLU A 35 -18.24 4.19 -4.58
C GLU A 35 -16.84 4.65 -4.16
N THR A 36 -16.74 5.35 -3.02
CA THR A 36 -15.45 5.72 -2.45
C THR A 36 -14.90 4.53 -1.68
N VAL A 37 -13.80 3.96 -2.16
CA VAL A 37 -13.17 2.77 -1.56
C VAL A 37 -11.97 3.12 -0.68
N ASP A 38 -11.34 4.29 -0.94
CA ASP A 38 -10.20 4.77 -0.16
C ASP A 38 -10.11 6.29 -0.20
N GLN A 39 -9.53 6.89 0.85
CA GLN A 39 -9.34 8.34 0.91
C GLN A 39 -8.24 8.74 1.88
N ALA A 40 -7.54 9.82 1.55
CA ALA A 40 -6.66 10.54 2.46
C ALA A 40 -7.06 12.01 2.52
N THR A 41 -7.19 12.54 3.73
CA THR A 41 -7.63 13.92 3.95
C THR A 41 -6.44 14.89 4.01
N THR A 42 -6.72 16.18 3.93
CA THR A 42 -5.69 17.22 4.13
C THR A 42 -5.12 17.24 5.55
N GLU A 43 -5.86 16.71 6.55
CA GLU A 43 -5.39 16.58 7.94
C GLU A 43 -4.52 15.34 8.14
N ASN A 44 -4.76 14.31 7.33
CA ASN A 44 -3.98 13.07 7.31
C ASN A 44 -3.66 12.70 5.86
N PRO A 45 -2.74 13.41 5.20
CA PRO A 45 -2.40 13.19 3.81
C PRO A 45 -1.58 11.90 3.63
N LEU A 46 -1.68 11.30 2.46
CA LEU A 46 -0.80 10.22 2.06
C LEU A 46 0.58 10.80 1.72
N GLY A 47 1.59 10.42 2.49
CA GLY A 47 2.99 10.80 2.27
C GLY A 47 3.79 9.68 1.62
N PHE A 48 4.53 9.97 0.56
CA PHE A 48 5.37 9.00 -0.12
C PHE A 48 6.54 9.67 -0.84
N VAL A 49 7.57 8.88 -1.16
CA VAL A 49 8.71 9.34 -2.00
C VAL A 49 8.41 9.01 -3.44
N PHE A 50 8.37 10.05 -4.29
CA PHE A 50 8.06 9.93 -5.71
C PHE A 50 9.20 9.26 -6.49
N GLY A 51 8.85 8.31 -7.36
CA GLY A 51 9.79 7.61 -8.24
C GLY A 51 10.45 6.36 -7.64
N GLU A 52 10.07 5.95 -6.43
CA GLU A 52 10.58 4.75 -5.76
C GLU A 52 9.62 3.54 -5.91
N GLY A 53 8.51 3.71 -6.65
CA GLY A 53 7.55 2.63 -6.91
C GLY A 53 6.66 2.28 -5.72
N PHE A 54 6.46 3.19 -4.77
CA PHE A 54 5.56 2.99 -3.64
C PHE A 54 4.08 3.06 -4.03
N LEU A 55 3.80 3.69 -5.16
CA LEU A 55 2.45 3.84 -5.70
C LEU A 55 2.33 3.18 -7.07
N ILE A 56 1.09 3.00 -7.50
CA ILE A 56 0.79 2.48 -8.83
C ILE A 56 1.35 3.41 -9.91
N PRO A 57 1.96 2.85 -10.97
CA PRO A 57 2.62 3.65 -12.02
C PRO A 57 1.71 4.68 -12.69
N GLY A 58 0.44 4.34 -12.85
CA GLY A 58 -0.56 5.25 -13.40
C GLY A 58 -0.80 6.48 -12.53
N PHE A 59 -0.74 6.36 -11.21
CA PHE A 59 -0.88 7.50 -10.30
C PHE A 59 0.34 8.43 -10.40
N GLU A 60 1.55 7.88 -10.33
CA GLU A 60 2.78 8.67 -10.41
C GLU A 60 2.87 9.48 -11.71
N LYS A 61 2.58 8.86 -12.86
CA LYS A 61 2.56 9.55 -14.17
C LYS A 61 1.62 10.76 -14.21
N ASN A 62 0.46 10.67 -13.55
CA ASN A 62 -0.55 11.73 -13.58
C ASN A 62 -0.29 12.89 -12.62
N ILE A 63 0.52 12.68 -11.58
CA ILE A 63 0.88 13.73 -10.63
C ILE A 63 2.25 14.35 -10.89
N GLU A 64 3.06 13.76 -11.77
CA GLU A 64 4.38 14.27 -12.14
C GLU A 64 4.34 15.73 -12.59
N GLY A 65 5.27 16.53 -12.10
CA GLY A 65 5.38 17.95 -12.44
C GLY A 65 4.36 18.88 -11.80
N LYS A 66 3.37 18.35 -11.06
CA LYS A 66 2.43 19.16 -10.26
C LYS A 66 3.15 19.81 -9.06
N LYS A 67 2.48 20.78 -8.45
CA LYS A 67 3.00 21.56 -7.34
C LYS A 67 2.04 21.50 -6.18
N LYS A 68 2.52 21.94 -5.01
CA LYS A 68 1.67 22.16 -3.85
C LYS A 68 0.49 23.06 -4.21
N GLY A 69 -0.74 22.62 -3.88
CA GLY A 69 -2.00 23.30 -4.17
C GLY A 69 -2.61 22.96 -5.52
N ASP A 70 -1.93 22.17 -6.35
CA ASP A 70 -2.50 21.70 -7.63
C ASP A 70 -3.50 20.57 -7.37
N LYS A 71 -4.65 20.69 -7.97
CA LYS A 71 -5.67 19.63 -7.95
C LYS A 71 -5.42 18.64 -9.07
N PHE A 72 -5.87 17.43 -8.84
CA PHE A 72 -5.87 16.38 -9.84
C PHE A 72 -7.20 15.64 -9.87
N ASP A 73 -7.55 15.23 -11.06
CA ASP A 73 -8.72 14.43 -11.37
C ASP A 73 -8.36 13.59 -12.59
N PHE A 74 -8.18 12.28 -12.38
CA PHE A 74 -7.80 11.38 -13.44
C PHE A 74 -8.28 9.96 -13.18
N THR A 75 -8.39 9.21 -14.25
CA THR A 75 -8.78 7.81 -14.23
C THR A 75 -7.59 6.95 -14.63
N ILE A 76 -7.40 5.85 -13.94
CA ILE A 76 -6.35 4.86 -14.21
C ILE A 76 -7.02 3.57 -14.66
N ASP A 77 -6.58 3.07 -15.80
CA ASP A 77 -7.01 1.77 -16.30
C ASP A 77 -6.42 0.64 -15.46
N PRO A 78 -7.06 -0.54 -15.42
CA PRO A 78 -6.59 -1.67 -14.62
C PRO A 78 -5.12 -2.04 -14.88
N ALA A 79 -4.68 -1.99 -16.14
CA ALA A 79 -3.32 -2.33 -16.54
C ALA A 79 -2.24 -1.42 -15.94
N ASP A 80 -2.53 -0.13 -15.75
CA ASP A 80 -1.63 0.86 -15.10
C ASP A 80 -1.90 1.00 -13.58
N GLY A 81 -2.90 0.27 -13.07
CA GLY A 81 -3.31 0.23 -11.67
C GLY A 81 -2.83 -1.04 -10.94
N TYR A 82 -3.79 -1.79 -10.41
CA TYR A 82 -3.55 -3.06 -9.70
C TYR A 82 -3.50 -4.28 -10.61
N GLY A 83 -3.46 -4.08 -11.92
CA GLY A 83 -3.47 -5.12 -12.93
C GLY A 83 -4.88 -5.57 -13.34
N GLU A 84 -4.93 -6.36 -14.38
CA GLU A 84 -6.17 -6.99 -14.83
C GLU A 84 -6.52 -8.17 -13.90
N SER A 85 -7.82 -8.49 -13.81
CA SER A 85 -8.25 -9.73 -13.15
C SER A 85 -7.91 -10.91 -14.04
N HIS A 86 -7.23 -11.90 -13.51
CA HIS A 86 -6.82 -13.11 -14.20
C HIS A 86 -7.66 -14.30 -13.73
N ASP A 87 -8.30 -14.98 -14.67
CA ASP A 87 -9.06 -16.20 -14.36
C ASP A 87 -8.17 -17.32 -13.79
N ASP A 88 -6.89 -17.32 -14.12
CA ASP A 88 -5.90 -18.26 -13.60
C ASP A 88 -5.65 -18.09 -12.09
N MET A 89 -5.98 -16.93 -11.54
CA MET A 89 -5.92 -16.65 -10.09
C MET A 89 -7.20 -17.07 -9.36
N ILE A 90 -8.19 -17.58 -10.09
CA ILE A 90 -9.40 -18.16 -9.52
C ILE A 90 -9.22 -19.68 -9.46
N VAL A 91 -8.97 -20.20 -8.26
CA VAL A 91 -8.56 -21.59 -8.03
C VAL A 91 -9.59 -22.33 -7.20
N ASP A 92 -9.83 -23.59 -7.56
CA ASP A 92 -10.65 -24.50 -6.77
C ASP A 92 -9.81 -25.12 -5.63
N VAL A 93 -10.10 -24.76 -4.41
CA VAL A 93 -9.43 -25.26 -3.20
C VAL A 93 -10.36 -26.29 -2.50
N PRO A 94 -9.88 -27.48 -2.16
CA PRO A 94 -10.70 -28.45 -1.43
C PRO A 94 -11.04 -27.93 -0.03
N LYS A 95 -12.26 -28.19 0.45
CA LYS A 95 -12.72 -27.77 1.79
C LYS A 95 -11.82 -28.26 2.92
N SER A 96 -11.18 -29.42 2.72
CA SER A 96 -10.21 -29.96 3.68
C SER A 96 -9.00 -29.06 3.95
N ALA A 97 -8.67 -28.13 3.03
CA ALA A 97 -7.60 -27.15 3.27
C ALA A 97 -7.96 -26.06 4.29
N PHE A 98 -9.25 -25.91 4.60
CA PHE A 98 -9.79 -24.96 5.58
C PHE A 98 -10.17 -25.61 6.91
N GLU A 99 -9.95 -26.92 7.05
CA GLU A 99 -10.24 -27.65 8.27
C GLU A 99 -9.15 -27.37 9.33
N ILE A 100 -9.59 -26.86 10.47
CA ILE A 100 -8.79 -26.75 11.67
C ILE A 100 -9.28 -27.82 12.64
N ASN A 101 -8.42 -28.77 12.98
CA ASN A 101 -8.78 -29.93 13.83
C ASN A 101 -9.94 -30.81 13.27
N GLY A 102 -10.07 -30.91 11.95
CA GLY A 102 -11.09 -31.71 11.27
C GLY A 102 -12.47 -31.06 11.18
N GLN A 103 -12.54 -29.77 11.44
CA GLN A 103 -13.77 -28.96 11.31
C GLN A 103 -13.48 -27.66 10.58
N VAL A 104 -14.37 -27.29 9.65
CA VAL A 104 -14.37 -25.96 9.04
C VAL A 104 -15.14 -25.03 9.97
N GLU A 105 -14.56 -23.90 10.31
CA GLU A 105 -15.21 -22.89 11.16
C GLU A 105 -16.46 -22.33 10.47
N GLU A 106 -17.59 -22.28 11.21
CA GLU A 106 -18.85 -21.78 10.67
C GLU A 106 -18.69 -20.32 10.25
N GLY A 107 -19.14 -19.99 9.05
CA GLY A 107 -19.02 -18.64 8.47
C GLY A 107 -17.70 -18.35 7.75
N LEU A 108 -16.66 -19.17 7.92
CA LEU A 108 -15.36 -18.95 7.26
C LEU A 108 -15.48 -18.95 5.73
N LEU A 109 -16.28 -19.88 5.19
CA LEU A 109 -16.48 -20.09 3.76
C LEU A 109 -17.72 -19.37 3.20
N GLU A 110 -18.15 -18.29 3.82
CA GLU A 110 -19.22 -17.47 3.27
C GLU A 110 -18.75 -16.72 2.02
N LEU A 111 -19.67 -16.51 1.07
CA LEU A 111 -19.37 -15.78 -0.17
C LEU A 111 -18.92 -14.35 0.15
N GLY A 112 -17.79 -13.98 -0.40
CA GLY A 112 -17.20 -12.67 -0.21
C GLY A 112 -16.21 -12.56 0.95
N ASN A 113 -16.08 -13.58 1.81
CA ASN A 113 -15.09 -13.60 2.88
C ASN A 113 -13.66 -13.64 2.28
N GLU A 114 -12.77 -12.93 2.95
CA GLU A 114 -11.35 -12.92 2.64
C GLU A 114 -10.59 -13.78 3.65
N ILE A 115 -9.91 -14.79 3.16
CA ILE A 115 -9.20 -15.78 3.97
C ILE A 115 -7.72 -15.68 3.69
N PRO A 116 -6.87 -15.42 4.71
CA PRO A 116 -5.43 -15.47 4.55
C PRO A 116 -4.99 -16.93 4.36
N MET A 117 -4.37 -17.21 3.23
CA MET A 117 -3.83 -18.51 2.87
C MET A 117 -2.33 -18.45 2.68
N GLN A 118 -1.67 -19.58 2.80
CA GLN A 118 -0.26 -19.71 2.55
C GLN A 118 -0.03 -20.72 1.43
N THR A 119 0.76 -20.32 0.42
CA THR A 119 1.18 -21.27 -0.64
C THR A 119 2.17 -22.28 -0.10
N ALA A 120 2.40 -23.36 -0.86
CA ALA A 120 3.43 -24.36 -0.52
C ALA A 120 4.84 -23.78 -0.44
N GLU A 121 5.09 -22.63 -1.07
CA GLU A 121 6.35 -21.89 -1.06
C GLU A 121 6.45 -20.88 0.10
N GLY A 122 5.42 -20.83 0.99
CA GLY A 122 5.41 -19.97 2.16
C GLY A 122 4.92 -18.55 1.92
N MET A 123 4.49 -18.20 0.71
CA MET A 123 3.91 -16.89 0.44
C MET A 123 2.51 -16.77 1.02
N ARG A 124 2.23 -15.67 1.68
CA ARG A 124 0.91 -15.36 2.20
C ARG A 124 0.10 -14.65 1.11
N LEU A 125 -1.05 -15.22 0.78
CA LEU A 125 -2.02 -14.67 -0.15
C LEU A 125 -3.35 -14.47 0.56
N LEU A 126 -4.07 -13.45 0.18
CA LEU A 126 -5.44 -13.23 0.62
C LEU A 126 -6.36 -13.74 -0.48
N GLY A 127 -7.15 -14.77 -0.18
CA GLY A 127 -8.11 -15.33 -1.13
C GLY A 127 -9.54 -14.96 -0.73
N ARG A 128 -10.33 -14.52 -1.70
CA ARG A 128 -11.75 -14.21 -1.52
C ARG A 128 -12.61 -15.39 -1.98
N VAL A 129 -13.59 -15.76 -1.14
CA VAL A 129 -14.53 -16.83 -1.48
C VAL A 129 -15.51 -16.33 -2.55
N VAL A 130 -15.46 -16.92 -3.74
CA VAL A 130 -16.35 -16.60 -4.88
C VAL A 130 -17.52 -17.57 -4.95
N ASN A 131 -17.25 -18.86 -4.70
CA ASN A 131 -18.29 -19.88 -4.66
C ASN A 131 -17.93 -20.97 -3.65
N ASN A 132 -18.95 -21.54 -3.00
CA ASN A 132 -18.82 -22.60 -2.00
C ASN A 132 -19.82 -23.70 -2.30
N GLU A 133 -19.63 -24.45 -3.39
CA GLU A 133 -20.49 -25.56 -3.80
C GLU A 133 -19.75 -26.89 -3.75
N GLY A 134 -20.39 -27.91 -3.16
CA GLY A 134 -19.83 -29.25 -3.07
C GLY A 134 -18.62 -29.36 -2.16
N ASP A 135 -17.61 -30.15 -2.55
CA ASP A 135 -16.40 -30.42 -1.76
C ASP A 135 -15.25 -29.42 -2.02
N LYS A 136 -15.49 -28.44 -2.89
CA LYS A 136 -14.51 -27.42 -3.27
C LYS A 136 -15.05 -26.02 -3.00
N VAL A 137 -14.14 -25.13 -2.70
CA VAL A 137 -14.37 -23.69 -2.56
C VAL A 137 -13.62 -22.99 -3.70
N LYS A 138 -14.33 -22.21 -4.49
CA LYS A 138 -13.69 -21.38 -5.51
C LYS A 138 -13.18 -20.09 -4.85
N MET A 139 -11.87 -19.93 -4.88
CA MET A 139 -11.16 -18.80 -4.28
C MET A 139 -10.58 -17.90 -5.37
N ASP A 140 -10.80 -16.61 -5.24
CA ASP A 140 -10.19 -15.57 -6.07
C ASP A 140 -9.01 -14.94 -5.33
N PHE A 141 -7.82 -15.08 -5.88
CA PHE A 141 -6.58 -14.52 -5.37
C PHE A 141 -6.16 -13.24 -6.08
N ASN A 142 -7.00 -12.71 -6.96
CA ASN A 142 -6.77 -11.40 -7.56
C ASN A 142 -6.84 -10.30 -6.50
N HIS A 143 -6.12 -9.21 -6.75
CA HIS A 143 -6.27 -8.02 -5.90
C HIS A 143 -7.73 -7.53 -5.94
N PRO A 144 -8.33 -7.09 -4.82
CA PRO A 144 -9.74 -6.65 -4.76
C PRO A 144 -10.10 -5.55 -5.76
N LEU A 145 -9.12 -4.78 -6.19
CA LEU A 145 -9.26 -3.71 -7.19
C LEU A 145 -8.70 -4.07 -8.57
N ALA A 146 -8.26 -5.33 -8.78
CA ALA A 146 -7.83 -5.80 -10.09
C ALA A 146 -9.01 -5.81 -11.08
N GLY A 147 -8.74 -5.46 -12.34
CA GLY A 147 -9.77 -5.38 -13.38
C GLY A 147 -10.72 -4.19 -13.24
N LYS A 148 -10.53 -3.34 -12.23
CA LYS A 148 -11.40 -2.17 -12.02
C LYS A 148 -10.71 -0.88 -12.45
N THR A 149 -11.49 0.02 -12.98
CA THR A 149 -11.06 1.38 -13.32
C THR A 149 -11.04 2.22 -12.05
N LEU A 150 -9.91 2.87 -11.79
CA LEU A 150 -9.68 3.67 -10.60
C LEU A 150 -9.81 5.14 -10.93
N HIS A 151 -10.71 5.85 -10.27
CA HIS A 151 -10.89 7.28 -10.43
C HIS A 151 -10.37 8.01 -9.21
N PHE A 152 -9.28 8.75 -9.38
CA PHE A 152 -8.63 9.53 -8.34
C PHE A 152 -8.95 11.00 -8.48
N THR A 153 -9.45 11.60 -7.41
CA THR A 153 -9.62 13.05 -7.28
C THR A 153 -8.89 13.53 -6.04
N GLY A 154 -8.23 14.67 -6.11
CA GLY A 154 -7.50 15.16 -4.93
C GLY A 154 -6.69 16.41 -5.17
N GLU A 155 -5.81 16.70 -4.21
CA GLU A 155 -4.95 17.88 -4.21
C GLU A 155 -3.57 17.56 -3.62
N VAL A 156 -2.54 18.17 -4.17
CA VAL A 156 -1.18 18.09 -3.63
C VAL A 156 -1.06 19.00 -2.41
N VAL A 157 -0.96 18.42 -1.23
CA VAL A 157 -0.87 19.12 0.07
C VAL A 157 0.52 19.67 0.30
N GLY A 158 1.56 18.91 -0.06
CA GLY A 158 2.95 19.30 0.15
C GLY A 158 3.92 18.63 -0.83
N VAL A 159 5.03 19.32 -1.12
CA VAL A 159 6.16 18.77 -1.84
C VAL A 159 7.43 19.27 -1.16
N ARG A 160 8.30 18.36 -0.73
CA ARG A 160 9.60 18.67 -0.11
C ARG A 160 10.68 17.70 -0.57
N GLU A 161 11.90 17.98 -0.23
CA GLU A 161 12.98 17.02 -0.43
C GLU A 161 12.78 15.80 0.49
N ALA A 162 12.95 14.60 -0.06
CA ALA A 162 12.91 13.39 0.72
C ALA A 162 14.16 13.32 1.62
N THR A 163 13.97 12.86 2.84
CA THR A 163 15.03 12.59 3.82
C THR A 163 15.17 11.08 4.00
N GLU A 164 16.27 10.63 4.58
CA GLU A 164 16.49 9.19 4.84
C GLU A 164 15.38 8.57 5.71
N ALA A 165 14.73 9.37 6.54
CA ALA A 165 13.61 8.93 7.37
C ALA A 165 12.30 8.68 6.58
N ASP A 166 12.18 9.24 5.38
CA ASP A 166 10.98 9.10 4.52
C ASP A 166 11.02 7.81 3.68
N TYR A 167 12.20 7.20 3.58
CA TYR A 167 12.31 5.89 2.96
C TYR A 167 11.89 4.83 3.98
N PRO A 168 10.99 3.90 3.61
CA PRO A 168 10.68 2.78 4.49
C PRO A 168 12.00 2.05 4.76
N GLN A 169 12.41 2.07 6.00
CA GLN A 169 13.52 1.25 6.47
C GLN A 169 13.14 -0.18 6.10
N GLN A 170 13.81 -0.77 5.14
CA GLN A 170 13.69 -2.20 4.90
C GLN A 170 14.09 -2.86 6.21
N GLY A 171 13.05 -3.18 6.99
CA GLY A 171 13.23 -3.66 8.34
C GLY A 171 13.96 -4.98 8.37
N GLY A 172 15.24 -4.91 8.64
CA GLY A 172 15.87 -5.90 9.45
C GLY A 172 15.25 -5.74 10.85
N GLY A 173 14.14 -6.42 11.08
CA GLY A 173 13.49 -6.40 12.40
C GLY A 173 14.30 -7.22 13.39
N CYS A 174 15.26 -6.60 14.02
CA CYS A 174 15.70 -6.97 15.35
C CYS A 174 15.13 -5.94 16.31
N GLY A 175 13.89 -6.14 16.68
CA GLY A 175 13.27 -5.40 17.79
C GLY A 175 13.86 -5.82 19.11
N CYS A 176 15.10 -5.45 19.38
CA CYS A 176 15.61 -5.40 20.72
C CYS A 176 15.16 -4.07 21.32
N GLY A 177 14.02 -4.08 21.99
CA GLY A 177 13.61 -3.00 22.89
C GLY A 177 14.58 -2.95 24.07
N CYS A 178 15.70 -2.29 23.89
CA CYS A 178 16.54 -1.88 25.01
C CYS A 178 15.93 -0.59 25.57
N GLY A 179 15.19 -0.74 26.67
CA GLY A 179 14.86 0.36 27.56
C GLY A 179 16.12 1.06 28.02
N ASP A 180 15.96 2.34 28.27
CA ASP A 180 16.92 3.39 28.64
C ASP A 180 17.62 3.11 29.98
N GLU A 181 18.42 2.06 30.09
CA GLU A 181 19.41 1.88 31.18
C GLU A 181 20.46 0.85 30.73
N GLY A 182 21.60 1.35 30.29
CA GLY A 182 22.93 0.73 30.37
C GLY A 182 23.07 -0.71 29.89
N CYS A 183 23.44 -0.92 28.65
CA CYS A 183 24.11 -2.16 28.23
C CYS A 183 25.58 -1.87 27.97
N GLU A 184 26.39 -1.93 29.02
CA GLU A 184 27.81 -2.27 28.91
C GLU A 184 27.88 -3.78 28.66
N ASP A 185 28.70 -4.19 27.68
CA ASP A 185 28.98 -5.57 27.27
C ASP A 185 27.92 -6.25 26.36
N CYS A 186 27.94 -5.96 25.06
CA CYS A 186 27.55 -6.87 24.01
C CYS A 186 28.76 -7.16 23.10
N ASP A 187 29.74 -7.82 23.64
CA ASP A 187 30.72 -8.61 22.88
C ASP A 187 30.15 -10.02 22.75
N SER A 188 30.17 -10.52 21.54
CA SER A 188 30.08 -11.94 21.17
C SER A 188 28.88 -12.40 20.37
N ASP A 189 29.15 -12.58 19.08
CA ASP A 189 28.79 -13.77 18.30
C ASP A 189 27.29 -14.00 17.98
N CYS A 190 26.79 -13.32 16.96
CA CYS A 190 25.63 -13.80 16.19
C CYS A 190 26.12 -14.60 14.94
N GLY A 191 26.80 -15.70 15.18
CA GLY A 191 26.95 -16.77 14.23
C GLY A 191 25.92 -17.86 14.53
N GLY A 192 24.92 -18.01 13.69
CA GLY A 192 23.91 -19.05 13.83
C GLY A 192 23.02 -19.10 12.60
N GLU A 193 23.29 -20.07 11.74
CA GLU A 193 22.54 -20.50 10.58
C GLU A 193 21.04 -20.58 10.87
N CYS A 194 20.23 -20.05 9.91
CA CYS A 194 18.88 -20.52 9.64
C CYS A 194 18.73 -20.82 8.17
#